data_cb571de739bdd5085fc2bda88a3f7e3f
#
_entry.id   cb571de739bdd5085fc2bda88a3f7e3f
#
_cell.length_a   1.000
_cell.length_b   1.000
_cell.length_c   1.000
_cell.angle_alpha   90.00
_cell.angle_beta   90.00
_cell.angle_gamma   90.00
#
_symmetry.space_group_name_H-M   'P 1'
#
loop_
_entity.id
_entity.type
_entity.pdbx_description
1 polymer ?
#
loop_
_entity_poly.entity_id
_entity_poly.type
_entity_poly.pdbx_seq_one_letter_code
_entity_poly.pdbx_strand_id
1 'polypeptide(L)'
;LRECLGSPFKLKGSIKGGAAKMALLIRNHTMSLSLYDLSVPVFTQSLQALDVVLTKGEAHAAAKKIDLGVFLTARLAPDMFTFTRQVQLATDFAKGGAARIAGVDVPKYEDVEASFAELHARIAKTLAFIGSIPKESFVGAENRDIVVPMRPEPKTFNALVYLRHGAIPNFYFHVTAAYAILRHNGVDLSKGDFLGHY
;
A
#
# COMPACT_ATOMS: atom_id res chain seq x y z
N LEU A 1 -22.95 20.36 57.19
CA LEU A 1 -22.02 21.42 57.53
C LEU A 1 -21.74 22.25 56.32
N ARG A 2 -22.16 23.45 56.42
CA ARG A 2 -22.31 24.62 55.60
C ARG A 2 -20.98 25.24 55.16
N GLU A 3 -21.09 25.90 54.00
CA GLU A 3 -20.43 27.18 53.64
C GLU A 3 -18.96 27.14 53.19
N CYS A 4 -18.78 27.36 51.87
CA CYS A 4 -17.97 28.45 51.36
C CYS A 4 -18.35 28.72 49.88
N LEU A 5 -19.34 29.58 49.70
CA LEU A 5 -19.67 30.24 48.44
C LEU A 5 -18.71 31.43 48.23
N GLY A 6 -17.74 31.27 47.35
CA GLY A 6 -16.86 32.34 46.87
C GLY A 6 -17.50 33.10 45.71
N SER A 7 -17.50 34.42 45.85
CA SER A 7 -18.06 35.48 45.02
C SER A 7 -17.75 35.39 43.51
N PRO A 8 -18.63 35.82 42.59
CA PRO A 8 -18.38 35.81 41.16
C PRO A 8 -17.43 36.94 40.75
N PHE A 9 -16.33 36.58 40.14
CA PHE A 9 -15.37 37.49 39.54
C PHE A 9 -15.96 38.14 38.27
N LYS A 10 -16.28 39.44 38.34
CA LYS A 10 -16.74 40.24 37.21
C LYS A 10 -15.57 40.59 36.29
N LEU A 11 -15.36 39.88 35.21
CA LEU A 11 -14.51 40.31 34.12
C LEU A 11 -15.28 41.28 33.21
N LYS A 12 -15.04 42.58 33.36
CA LYS A 12 -15.33 43.60 32.36
C LYS A 12 -14.13 43.70 31.44
N GLY A 13 -14.22 43.13 30.23
CA GLY A 13 -13.23 43.29 29.19
C GLY A 13 -13.89 43.00 27.85
N SER A 14 -14.00 44.03 27.00
CA SER A 14 -14.58 43.99 25.66
C SER A 14 -13.76 43.10 24.76
N ILE A 15 -14.22 41.86 24.49
CA ILE A 15 -13.59 40.93 23.55
C ILE A 15 -14.41 40.90 22.25
N LYS A 16 -14.42 42.02 21.49
CA LYS A 16 -15.02 42.04 20.13
C LYS A 16 -14.06 41.73 19.02
N GLY A 17 -12.78 41.39 19.26
CA GLY A 17 -11.77 41.07 18.23
C GLY A 17 -11.16 39.69 18.29
N GLY A 18 -11.35 38.94 19.40
CA GLY A 18 -10.67 37.65 19.60
C GLY A 18 -11.39 36.45 19.02
N ALA A 19 -12.72 36.46 19.04
CA ALA A 19 -13.51 35.29 18.55
C ALA A 19 -13.39 35.07 17.05
N ALA A 20 -13.32 36.11 16.25
CA ALA A 20 -13.13 36.00 14.79
C ALA A 20 -11.72 35.52 14.40
N LYS A 21 -10.69 35.94 15.15
CA LYS A 21 -9.31 35.48 14.97
C LYS A 21 -9.10 34.06 15.47
N MET A 22 -9.77 33.68 16.56
CA MET A 22 -9.73 32.29 17.05
C MET A 22 -10.54 31.32 16.16
N ALA A 23 -11.67 31.79 15.61
CA ALA A 23 -12.43 31.02 14.62
C ALA A 23 -11.65 30.83 13.26
N LEU A 24 -10.77 31.78 12.93
CA LEU A 24 -9.89 31.69 11.76
C LEU A 24 -8.68 30.77 12.03
N LEU A 25 -8.23 30.62 13.27
CA LEU A 25 -7.14 29.71 13.67
C LEU A 25 -7.63 28.27 13.89
N ILE A 26 -8.93 28.06 14.11
CA ILE A 26 -9.57 26.73 14.13
C ILE A 26 -9.92 26.27 12.71
N ARG A 27 -9.51 27.03 11.70
CA ARG A 27 -9.67 26.63 10.30
C ARG A 27 -8.79 25.44 10.00
N ASN A 28 -9.35 24.28 10.32
CA ASN A 28 -9.13 23.02 9.62
C ASN A 28 -7.68 22.53 9.51
N HIS A 29 -7.05 22.16 10.63
CA HIS A 29 -6.19 20.98 10.60
C HIS A 29 -7.03 19.73 10.92
N THR A 30 -8.13 19.53 10.20
CA THR A 30 -8.63 18.18 10.02
C THR A 30 -7.57 17.49 9.16
N MET A 31 -6.71 16.70 9.77
CA MET A 31 -5.87 15.73 9.08
C MET A 31 -6.83 14.75 8.39
N SER A 32 -7.36 15.13 7.23
CA SER A 32 -8.09 14.17 6.39
C SER A 32 -7.03 13.30 5.72
N LEU A 33 -6.95 12.04 6.13
CA LEU A 33 -6.15 11.05 5.42
C LEU A 33 -6.67 10.96 3.98
N SER A 34 -5.83 11.33 3.03
CA SER A 34 -6.16 11.22 1.61
C SER A 34 -6.05 9.76 1.15
N LEU A 35 -6.75 9.38 0.09
CA LEU A 35 -6.56 8.06 -0.51
C LEU A 35 -5.14 7.88 -1.07
N TYR A 36 -4.41 8.98 -1.34
CA TYR A 36 -2.97 8.93 -1.63
C TYR A 36 -2.19 8.38 -0.42
N ASP A 37 -2.37 8.97 0.76
CA ASP A 37 -1.63 8.59 1.97
C ASP A 37 -1.94 7.15 2.40
N LEU A 38 -3.14 6.65 2.08
CA LEU A 38 -3.59 5.28 2.36
C LEU A 38 -3.19 4.26 1.28
N SER A 39 -2.62 4.68 0.15
CA SER A 39 -2.31 3.78 -0.98
C SER A 39 -0.85 3.86 -1.42
N VAL A 40 -0.41 4.94 -2.03
CA VAL A 40 0.91 5.02 -2.68
C VAL A 40 2.05 4.77 -1.69
N PRO A 41 2.15 5.41 -0.50
CA PRO A 41 3.19 5.12 0.47
C PRO A 41 3.15 3.68 0.99
N VAL A 42 1.95 3.14 1.20
CA VAL A 42 1.73 1.76 1.68
C VAL A 42 2.25 0.74 0.67
N PHE A 43 1.87 0.89 -0.60
CA PHE A 43 2.37 0.03 -1.68
C PHE A 43 3.88 0.18 -1.88
N THR A 44 4.41 1.40 -1.82
CA THR A 44 5.83 1.69 -1.99
C THR A 44 6.66 0.98 -0.93
N GLN A 45 6.34 1.15 0.35
CA GLN A 45 7.05 0.51 1.45
C GLN A 45 7.06 -1.02 1.31
N SER A 46 5.90 -1.61 1.06
CA SER A 46 5.78 -3.07 0.99
C SER A 46 6.45 -3.66 -0.26
N LEU A 47 6.46 -2.95 -1.40
CA LEU A 47 7.20 -3.39 -2.60
C LEU A 47 8.70 -3.27 -2.39
N GLN A 48 9.20 -2.24 -1.70
CA GLN A 48 10.61 -2.13 -1.33
C GLN A 48 11.01 -3.26 -0.37
N ALA A 49 10.17 -3.59 0.60
CA ALA A 49 10.38 -4.74 1.48
C ALA A 49 10.40 -6.07 0.70
N LEU A 50 9.49 -6.24 -0.26
CA LEU A 50 9.47 -7.43 -1.12
C LEU A 50 10.75 -7.54 -1.96
N ASP A 51 11.29 -6.44 -2.46
CA ASP A 51 12.56 -6.40 -3.20
C ASP A 51 13.74 -6.89 -2.34
N VAL A 52 13.79 -6.47 -1.07
CA VAL A 52 14.77 -6.99 -0.08
C VAL A 52 14.56 -8.48 0.16
N VAL A 53 13.33 -8.95 0.26
CA VAL A 53 13.00 -10.38 0.41
C VAL A 53 13.50 -11.20 -0.77
N LEU A 54 13.35 -10.70 -2.01
CA LEU A 54 13.92 -11.33 -3.20
C LEU A 54 15.46 -11.40 -3.12
N THR A 55 16.12 -10.29 -2.77
CA THR A 55 17.59 -10.22 -2.61
C THR A 55 18.10 -11.26 -1.59
N LYS A 56 17.40 -11.42 -0.46
CA LYS A 56 17.75 -12.46 0.53
C LYS A 56 17.54 -13.87 -0.03
N GLY A 57 16.52 -14.08 -0.87
CA GLY A 57 16.29 -15.33 -1.58
C GLY A 57 17.47 -15.70 -2.49
N GLU A 58 17.97 -14.74 -3.28
CA GLU A 58 19.14 -14.92 -4.16
C GLU A 58 20.38 -15.24 -3.34
N ALA A 59 20.67 -14.49 -2.27
CA ALA A 59 21.81 -14.72 -1.39
C ALA A 59 21.78 -16.12 -0.75
N HIS A 60 20.59 -16.56 -0.30
CA HIS A 60 20.39 -17.90 0.25
C HIS A 60 20.65 -18.99 -0.80
N ALA A 61 20.11 -18.83 -2.00
CA ALA A 61 20.30 -19.78 -3.10
C ALA A 61 21.79 -19.90 -3.46
N ALA A 62 22.50 -18.77 -3.55
CA ALA A 62 23.93 -18.74 -3.83
C ALA A 62 24.73 -19.47 -2.72
N ALA A 63 24.46 -19.18 -1.44
CA ALA A 63 25.13 -19.79 -0.30
C ALA A 63 24.89 -21.31 -0.20
N LYS A 64 23.71 -21.77 -0.59
CA LYS A 64 23.32 -23.18 -0.54
C LYS A 64 23.51 -23.92 -1.88
N LYS A 65 23.96 -23.22 -2.93
CA LYS A 65 24.11 -23.75 -4.30
C LYS A 65 22.80 -24.32 -4.84
N ILE A 66 21.69 -23.62 -4.56
CA ILE A 66 20.35 -23.95 -5.07
C ILE A 66 20.14 -23.21 -6.38
N ASP A 67 19.56 -23.87 -7.37
CA ASP A 67 19.12 -23.22 -8.62
C ASP A 67 17.95 -22.26 -8.29
N LEU A 68 18.06 -21.01 -8.68
CA LEU A 68 17.04 -20.00 -8.51
C LEU A 68 15.70 -20.35 -9.15
N GLY A 69 15.71 -21.14 -10.23
CA GLY A 69 14.50 -21.67 -10.88
C GLY A 69 13.60 -22.49 -9.96
N VAL A 70 14.19 -23.12 -8.93
CA VAL A 70 13.44 -23.85 -7.90
C VAL A 70 12.52 -22.88 -7.13
N PHE A 71 13.02 -21.70 -6.76
CA PHE A 71 12.22 -20.71 -6.05
C PHE A 71 11.16 -20.06 -6.93
N LEU A 72 11.50 -19.77 -8.20
CA LEU A 72 10.57 -19.15 -9.14
C LEU A 72 9.29 -19.97 -9.33
N THR A 73 9.43 -21.30 -9.31
CA THR A 73 8.32 -22.25 -9.50
C THR A 73 7.71 -22.78 -8.20
N ALA A 74 8.32 -22.47 -7.04
CA ALA A 74 7.85 -22.92 -5.73
C ALA A 74 6.46 -22.35 -5.40
N ARG A 75 5.68 -23.12 -4.61
CA ARG A 75 4.30 -22.80 -4.18
C ARG A 75 4.12 -23.21 -2.72
N LEU A 76 3.17 -22.57 -2.03
CA LEU A 76 2.76 -23.02 -0.69
C LEU A 76 1.86 -24.27 -0.74
N ALA A 77 1.02 -24.38 -1.76
CA ALA A 77 0.18 -25.54 -2.00
C ALA A 77 0.09 -25.82 -3.52
N PRO A 78 -0.20 -27.07 -3.93
CA PRO A 78 -0.21 -27.46 -5.35
C PRO A 78 -1.15 -26.63 -6.24
N ASP A 79 -2.24 -26.13 -5.70
CA ASP A 79 -3.27 -25.32 -6.35
C ASP A 79 -3.06 -23.80 -6.22
N MET A 80 -2.04 -23.37 -5.47
CA MET A 80 -1.68 -21.96 -5.34
C MET A 80 -0.75 -21.51 -6.48
N PHE A 81 -0.73 -20.20 -6.71
CA PHE A 81 0.21 -19.58 -7.65
C PHE A 81 1.66 -19.74 -7.22
N THR A 82 2.56 -19.80 -8.21
CA THR A 82 4.02 -19.84 -8.01
C THR A 82 4.54 -18.53 -7.41
N PHE A 83 5.75 -18.58 -6.85
CA PHE A 83 6.45 -17.39 -6.36
C PHE A 83 6.49 -16.26 -7.40
N THR A 84 6.91 -16.57 -8.64
CA THR A 84 6.89 -15.59 -9.73
C THR A 84 5.53 -14.96 -9.90
N ARG A 85 4.45 -15.74 -9.91
CA ARG A 85 3.09 -15.22 -10.08
C ARG A 85 2.62 -14.41 -8.88
N GLN A 86 3.06 -14.73 -7.68
CA GLN A 86 2.75 -13.93 -6.47
C GLN A 86 3.37 -12.52 -6.57
N VAL A 87 4.63 -12.41 -7.01
CA VAL A 87 5.30 -11.12 -7.20
C VAL A 87 4.63 -10.32 -8.32
N GLN A 88 4.29 -10.95 -9.45
CA GLN A 88 3.55 -10.30 -10.54
C GLN A 88 2.23 -9.71 -10.04
N LEU A 89 1.42 -10.49 -9.33
CA LEU A 89 0.12 -10.05 -8.82
C LEU A 89 0.26 -8.97 -7.75
N ALA A 90 1.27 -9.03 -6.87
CA ALA A 90 1.54 -7.96 -5.92
C ALA A 90 1.78 -6.63 -6.65
N THR A 91 2.63 -6.61 -7.68
CA THR A 91 2.89 -5.42 -8.49
C THR A 91 1.64 -4.95 -9.25
N ASP A 92 0.83 -5.88 -9.75
CA ASP A 92 -0.42 -5.57 -10.46
C ASP A 92 -1.47 -4.91 -9.56
N PHE A 93 -1.63 -5.40 -8.32
CA PHE A 93 -2.56 -4.78 -7.37
C PHE A 93 -2.07 -3.42 -6.88
N ALA A 94 -0.76 -3.22 -6.70
CA ALA A 94 -0.19 -1.93 -6.33
C ALA A 94 -0.41 -0.89 -7.44
N LYS A 95 0.03 -1.18 -8.68
CA LYS A 95 -0.13 -0.24 -9.81
C LYS A 95 -1.58 0.00 -10.16
N GLY A 96 -2.38 -1.08 -10.21
CA GLY A 96 -3.80 -0.98 -10.55
C GLY A 96 -4.62 -0.29 -9.46
N GLY A 97 -4.26 -0.48 -8.18
CA GLY A 97 -4.86 0.19 -7.04
C GLY A 97 -4.62 1.70 -7.10
N ALA A 98 -3.36 2.11 -7.19
CA ALA A 98 -2.98 3.52 -7.24
C ALA A 98 -3.57 4.22 -8.49
N ALA A 99 -3.42 3.63 -9.67
CA ALA A 99 -3.89 4.22 -10.93
C ALA A 99 -5.41 4.44 -10.96
N ARG A 100 -6.20 3.42 -10.60
CA ARG A 100 -7.66 3.53 -10.61
C ARG A 100 -8.17 4.57 -9.63
N ILE A 101 -7.58 4.64 -8.42
CA ILE A 101 -7.96 5.64 -7.42
C ILE A 101 -7.60 7.05 -7.92
N ALA A 102 -6.43 7.23 -8.51
CA ALA A 102 -6.01 8.49 -9.10
C ALA A 102 -6.79 8.87 -10.37
N GLY A 103 -7.49 7.91 -11.01
CA GLY A 103 -8.20 8.12 -12.27
C GLY A 103 -7.27 8.26 -13.48
N VAL A 104 -6.10 7.58 -13.43
CA VAL A 104 -5.15 7.49 -14.53
C VAL A 104 -5.15 6.08 -15.14
N ASP A 105 -4.65 5.97 -16.37
CA ASP A 105 -4.59 4.68 -17.05
C ASP A 105 -3.69 3.68 -16.33
N VAL A 106 -4.15 2.43 -16.25
CA VAL A 106 -3.38 1.32 -15.68
C VAL A 106 -2.44 0.76 -16.74
N PRO A 107 -1.11 0.89 -16.59
CA PRO A 107 -0.19 0.37 -17.59
C PRO A 107 -0.25 -1.17 -17.64
N LYS A 108 -0.26 -1.69 -18.86
CA LYS A 108 -0.22 -3.15 -19.08
C LYS A 108 1.22 -3.63 -18.92
N TYR A 109 1.40 -4.68 -18.11
CA TYR A 109 2.66 -5.42 -18.00
C TYR A 109 2.45 -6.81 -18.56
N GLU A 110 3.44 -7.29 -19.32
CA GLU A 110 3.48 -8.68 -19.73
C GLU A 110 3.99 -9.53 -18.55
N ASP A 111 3.41 -10.72 -18.38
CA ASP A 111 3.75 -11.65 -17.28
C ASP A 111 4.75 -12.69 -17.80
N VAL A 112 5.94 -12.24 -18.18
CA VAL A 112 6.99 -13.03 -18.86
C VAL A 112 8.25 -13.23 -18.01
N GLU A 113 8.26 -12.74 -16.77
CA GLU A 113 9.42 -12.82 -15.89
C GLU A 113 9.81 -14.29 -15.63
N ALA A 114 11.05 -14.61 -15.96
CA ALA A 114 11.66 -15.95 -15.84
C ALA A 114 12.88 -15.96 -14.92
N SER A 115 13.24 -14.83 -14.29
CA SER A 115 14.40 -14.68 -13.42
C SER A 115 14.11 -13.73 -12.27
N PHE A 116 14.92 -13.80 -11.20
CA PHE A 116 14.87 -12.83 -10.10
C PHE A 116 15.19 -11.41 -10.57
N ALA A 117 16.16 -11.25 -11.46
CA ALA A 117 16.52 -9.95 -12.03
C ALA A 117 15.32 -9.30 -12.74
N GLU A 118 14.52 -10.05 -13.47
CA GLU A 118 13.30 -9.54 -14.13
C GLU A 118 12.20 -9.22 -13.13
N LEU A 119 12.08 -9.97 -12.02
CA LEU A 119 11.16 -9.64 -10.93
C LEU A 119 11.57 -8.36 -10.20
N HIS A 120 12.86 -8.14 -9.94
CA HIS A 120 13.40 -6.88 -9.44
C HIS A 120 13.08 -5.71 -10.39
N ALA A 121 13.33 -5.89 -11.69
CA ALA A 121 13.01 -4.88 -12.69
C ALA A 121 11.51 -4.55 -12.73
N ARG A 122 10.63 -5.54 -12.56
CA ARG A 122 9.17 -5.35 -12.48
C ARG A 122 8.78 -4.55 -11.22
N ILE A 123 9.36 -4.85 -10.07
CA ILE A 123 9.14 -4.10 -8.82
C ILE A 123 9.60 -2.65 -9.02
N ALA A 124 10.83 -2.43 -9.51
CA ALA A 124 11.37 -1.09 -9.76
C ALA A 124 10.50 -0.28 -10.74
N LYS A 125 10.05 -0.90 -11.83
CA LYS A 125 9.11 -0.29 -12.79
C LYS A 125 7.79 0.10 -12.13
N THR A 126 7.28 -0.73 -11.23
CA THR A 126 6.03 -0.46 -10.51
C THR A 126 6.20 0.70 -9.53
N LEU A 127 7.30 0.72 -8.76
CA LEU A 127 7.64 1.81 -7.85
C LEU A 127 7.78 3.15 -8.59
N ALA A 128 8.47 3.16 -9.73
CA ALA A 128 8.60 4.34 -10.59
C ALA A 128 7.23 4.83 -11.08
N PHE A 129 6.36 3.93 -11.53
CA PHE A 129 5.03 4.28 -12.00
C PHE A 129 4.15 4.86 -10.88
N ILE A 130 3.99 4.17 -9.75
CA ILE A 130 3.14 4.68 -8.67
C ILE A 130 3.67 5.97 -8.07
N GLY A 131 5.01 6.13 -8.01
CA GLY A 131 5.67 7.37 -7.57
C GLY A 131 5.52 8.54 -8.55
N SER A 132 5.24 8.28 -9.83
CA SER A 132 5.01 9.32 -10.84
C SER A 132 3.58 9.89 -10.83
N ILE A 133 2.64 9.25 -10.11
CA ILE A 133 1.25 9.70 -10.06
C ILE A 133 1.17 10.95 -9.17
N PRO A 134 0.71 12.09 -9.69
CA PRO A 134 0.62 13.32 -8.92
C PRO A 134 -0.34 13.16 -7.72
N LYS A 135 0.07 13.65 -6.54
CA LYS A 135 -0.75 13.57 -5.31
C LYS A 135 -2.11 14.27 -5.51
N GLU A 136 -2.13 15.30 -6.31
CA GLU A 136 -3.32 16.09 -6.67
C GLU A 136 -4.39 15.25 -7.38
N SER A 137 -3.99 14.19 -8.09
CA SER A 137 -4.92 13.26 -8.78
C SER A 137 -5.82 12.48 -7.80
N PHE A 138 -5.44 12.45 -6.52
CA PHE A 138 -6.21 11.78 -5.48
C PHE A 138 -7.19 12.72 -4.75
N VAL A 139 -7.17 14.02 -5.03
CA VAL A 139 -8.10 14.97 -4.41
C VAL A 139 -9.52 14.68 -4.84
N GLY A 140 -10.43 14.50 -3.86
CA GLY A 140 -11.83 14.14 -4.11
C GLY A 140 -12.04 12.70 -4.59
N ALA A 141 -11.00 11.88 -4.60
CA ALA A 141 -11.07 10.50 -5.07
C ALA A 141 -12.01 9.61 -4.22
N GLU A 142 -12.24 9.97 -2.95
CA GLU A 142 -13.19 9.29 -2.06
C GLU A 142 -14.63 9.27 -2.60
N ASN A 143 -14.96 10.19 -3.48
CA ASN A 143 -16.27 10.28 -4.14
C ASN A 143 -16.28 9.67 -5.55
N ARG A 144 -15.17 9.09 -6.01
CA ARG A 144 -15.04 8.53 -7.36
C ARG A 144 -15.52 7.09 -7.41
N ASP A 145 -16.27 6.79 -8.47
CA ASP A 145 -16.59 5.41 -8.84
C ASP A 145 -15.48 4.81 -9.72
N ILE A 146 -15.09 3.59 -9.40
CA ILE A 146 -14.03 2.84 -10.08
C ILE A 146 -14.63 1.59 -10.70
N VAL A 147 -14.43 1.43 -11.99
CA VAL A 147 -14.77 0.19 -12.71
C VAL A 147 -13.59 -0.77 -12.63
N VAL A 148 -13.79 -1.93 -12.01
CA VAL A 148 -12.78 -2.97 -11.88
C VAL A 148 -13.13 -4.11 -12.83
N PRO A 149 -12.22 -4.49 -13.75
CA PRO A 149 -12.41 -5.68 -14.58
C PRO A 149 -12.47 -6.93 -13.70
N MET A 150 -13.62 -7.60 -13.70
CA MET A 150 -13.85 -8.83 -12.96
C MET A 150 -14.61 -9.82 -13.85
N ARG A 151 -14.60 -11.11 -13.51
CA ARG A 151 -15.43 -12.12 -14.17
C ARG A 151 -16.63 -12.46 -13.29
N PRO A 152 -17.81 -12.67 -13.85
CA PRO A 152 -18.13 -12.70 -15.29
C PRO A 152 -18.22 -11.30 -15.94
N GLU A 153 -18.40 -10.24 -15.17
CA GLU A 153 -18.59 -8.87 -15.65
C GLU A 153 -17.82 -7.84 -14.81
N PRO A 154 -17.47 -6.66 -15.36
CA PRO A 154 -16.86 -5.57 -14.60
C PRO A 154 -17.77 -5.12 -13.46
N LYS A 155 -17.20 -4.74 -12.32
CA LYS A 155 -17.94 -4.20 -11.18
C LYS A 155 -17.50 -2.79 -10.86
N THR A 156 -18.49 -1.96 -10.49
CA THR A 156 -18.25 -0.59 -10.05
C THR A 156 -18.21 -0.54 -8.53
N PHE A 157 -17.20 0.14 -7.99
CA PHE A 157 -17.01 0.35 -6.56
C PHE A 157 -16.70 1.82 -6.29
N ASN A 158 -17.12 2.33 -5.15
CA ASN A 158 -16.56 3.56 -4.63
C ASN A 158 -15.06 3.37 -4.36
N ALA A 159 -14.23 4.39 -4.63
CA ALA A 159 -12.78 4.29 -4.53
C ALA A 159 -12.25 3.87 -3.15
N LEU A 160 -12.85 4.40 -2.06
CA LEU A 160 -12.48 4.01 -0.70
C LEU A 160 -12.83 2.54 -0.41
N VAL A 161 -14.00 2.10 -0.86
CA VAL A 161 -14.44 0.69 -0.72
C VAL A 161 -13.50 -0.23 -1.52
N TYR A 162 -13.17 0.15 -2.77
CA TYR A 162 -12.21 -0.59 -3.60
C TYR A 162 -10.83 -0.70 -2.93
N LEU A 163 -10.30 0.41 -2.40
CA LEU A 163 -9.02 0.41 -1.71
C LEU A 163 -9.00 -0.56 -0.52
N ARG A 164 -10.01 -0.43 0.36
CA ARG A 164 -10.06 -1.16 1.64
C ARG A 164 -10.37 -2.64 1.50
N HIS A 165 -11.24 -3.00 0.55
CA HIS A 165 -11.78 -4.36 0.43
C HIS A 165 -11.30 -5.10 -0.83
N GLY A 166 -10.66 -4.39 -1.77
CA GLY A 166 -10.12 -4.95 -3.00
C GLY A 166 -8.59 -4.82 -3.07
N ALA A 167 -8.08 -3.61 -3.32
CA ALA A 167 -6.67 -3.42 -3.66
C ALA A 167 -5.72 -3.84 -2.52
N ILE A 168 -5.88 -3.31 -1.32
CA ILE A 168 -4.99 -3.60 -0.17
C ILE A 168 -5.03 -5.07 0.24
N PRO A 169 -6.20 -5.72 0.45
CA PRO A 169 -6.21 -7.13 0.86
C PRO A 169 -5.56 -8.06 -0.17
N ASN A 170 -5.84 -7.87 -1.46
CA ASN A 170 -5.21 -8.67 -2.52
C ASN A 170 -3.71 -8.42 -2.59
N PHE A 171 -3.28 -7.16 -2.53
CA PHE A 171 -1.87 -6.80 -2.51
C PHE A 171 -1.11 -7.52 -1.38
N TYR A 172 -1.59 -7.41 -0.15
CA TYR A 172 -0.95 -8.05 1.00
C TYR A 172 -1.04 -9.57 0.97
N PHE A 173 -2.12 -10.13 0.41
CA PHE A 173 -2.18 -11.58 0.20
C PHE A 173 -1.01 -12.06 -0.67
N HIS A 174 -0.74 -11.40 -1.80
CA HIS A 174 0.32 -11.80 -2.72
C HIS A 174 1.72 -11.50 -2.16
N VAL A 175 1.94 -10.38 -1.49
CA VAL A 175 3.21 -10.08 -0.79
C VAL A 175 3.47 -11.12 0.30
N THR A 176 2.47 -11.44 1.11
CA THR A 176 2.59 -12.44 2.18
C THR A 176 2.85 -13.83 1.61
N ALA A 177 2.18 -14.23 0.54
CA ALA A 177 2.40 -15.51 -0.10
C ALA A 177 3.82 -15.61 -0.69
N ALA A 178 4.33 -14.58 -1.35
CA ALA A 178 5.71 -14.52 -1.83
C ALA A 178 6.72 -14.67 -0.69
N TYR A 179 6.57 -13.88 0.38
CA TYR A 179 7.39 -14.00 1.59
C TYR A 179 7.35 -15.42 2.16
N ALA A 180 6.16 -15.98 2.32
CA ALA A 180 5.97 -17.30 2.93
C ALA A 180 6.57 -18.44 2.08
N ILE A 181 6.52 -18.33 0.74
CA ILE A 181 7.17 -19.29 -0.15
C ILE A 181 8.68 -19.32 0.10
N LEU A 182 9.36 -18.18 0.11
CA LEU A 182 10.80 -18.13 0.37
C LEU A 182 11.13 -18.56 1.81
N ARG A 183 10.34 -18.13 2.79
CA ARG A 183 10.53 -18.53 4.20
C ARG A 183 10.37 -20.03 4.38
N HIS A 184 9.35 -20.63 3.75
CA HIS A 184 9.11 -22.09 3.78
C HIS A 184 10.26 -22.87 3.14
N ASN A 185 10.88 -22.32 2.09
CA ASN A 185 12.03 -22.91 1.41
C ASN A 185 13.37 -22.65 2.13
N GLY A 186 13.35 -22.17 3.37
CA GLY A 186 14.53 -22.07 4.24
C GLY A 186 15.27 -20.75 4.15
N VAL A 187 14.80 -19.76 3.39
CA VAL A 187 15.39 -18.42 3.39
C VAL A 187 15.22 -17.79 4.76
N ASP A 188 16.31 -17.26 5.32
CA ASP A 188 16.28 -16.61 6.64
C ASP A 188 15.62 -15.23 6.54
N LEU A 189 14.30 -15.24 6.73
CA LEU A 189 13.43 -14.07 6.71
C LEU A 189 12.73 -13.88 8.05
N SER A 190 12.70 -12.64 8.52
CA SER A 190 12.01 -12.23 9.73
C SER A 190 10.76 -11.39 9.40
N LYS A 191 9.93 -11.12 10.40
CA LYS A 191 8.83 -10.16 10.29
C LYS A 191 9.35 -8.76 9.91
N GLY A 192 10.56 -8.38 10.37
CA GLY A 192 11.19 -7.11 10.01
C GLY A 192 11.44 -6.98 8.51
N ASP A 193 11.84 -8.06 7.83
CA ASP A 193 12.04 -8.06 6.37
C ASP A 193 10.73 -7.88 5.62
N PHE A 194 9.63 -8.43 6.14
CA PHE A 194 8.29 -8.25 5.57
C PHE A 194 7.76 -6.81 5.73
N LEU A 195 7.99 -6.21 6.91
CA LEU A 195 7.51 -4.85 7.19
C LEU A 195 8.34 -3.77 6.47
N GLY A 196 9.63 -4.03 6.26
CA GLY A 196 10.55 -3.03 5.75
C GLY A 196 10.86 -1.91 6.77
N HIS A 197 11.43 -0.83 6.27
CA HIS A 197 11.69 0.37 7.07
C HIS A 197 10.56 1.39 6.87
N TYR A 198 10.07 1.97 7.96
CA TYR A 198 9.02 3.01 7.99
C TYR A 198 9.44 4.18 8.88
#